data_8a5b0782c239da0fc848da32f8a3cc9a
#
_entry.id   8a5b0782c239da0fc848da32f8a3cc9a
#
_cell.length_a   1.000
_cell.length_b   1.000
_cell.length_c   1.000
_cell.angle_alpha   90.00
_cell.angle_beta   90.00
_cell.angle_gamma   90.00
#
_symmetry.space_group_name_H-M   'P 1'
#
loop_
_entity.id
_entity.type
_entity.pdbx_description
1 polymer ?
#
loop_
_entity_poly.entity_id
_entity_poly.type
_entity_poly.pdbx_seq_one_letter_code
_entity_poly.pdbx_strand_id
1 'polypeptide(L)'
;FRGTGPSHTQVVWNGMRINSPMLGMTDFSMIPSYFVDDAQLLHGTSSVNVTGGGLGGAVMLATKPAGTQGFGLQYTQGIGSFWTTDEFLRLTYGNDRWQTSTRVVYSSSPNEYSYRNHDKKENIYDDEHNIIGSYYPREKHDDGAFRDFHLLQEAYYNTGNGDRFGLNAWLIASKRGLGRMTTDYGDPKKFINEQRERTLRSVLSWDHLRRNWKVAAKAGYIYSWFAYDYANDVGNGKLEYMTNSRNWYHTLFVSGEGEYYIGHKWLFTAQADLHQHFVTNNDRRIISQDMNRKTIGYNHARTELSTSITAKWMPTERLGLSVTLREEMYGAQWTPLIPAFYADS
;
A
#
# COMPACT_ATOMS: atom_id res chain seq x y z
N PHE A 1 -9.51 6.24 10.75
CA PHE A 1 -10.93 6.55 10.56
C PHE A 1 -11.76 5.92 11.68
N ARG A 2 -12.71 6.66 12.27
CA ARG A 2 -13.47 6.20 13.44
C ARG A 2 -14.38 5.02 13.08
N GLY A 3 -14.24 3.89 13.80
CA GLY A 3 -15.13 2.74 13.69
C GLY A 3 -14.96 1.87 12.44
N THR A 4 -13.90 2.07 11.66
CA THR A 4 -13.61 1.27 10.45
C THR A 4 -12.28 0.56 10.57
N GLY A 5 -12.20 -0.64 9.99
CA GLY A 5 -10.96 -1.42 9.92
C GLY A 5 -10.06 -1.00 8.75
N PRO A 6 -8.80 -1.49 8.69
CA PRO A 6 -7.85 -1.16 7.63
C PRO A 6 -8.35 -1.48 6.21
N SER A 7 -9.18 -2.51 6.06
CA SER A 7 -9.77 -2.90 4.78
C SER A 7 -10.86 -1.97 4.26
N HIS A 8 -11.37 -1.07 5.10
CA HIS A 8 -12.35 -0.07 4.71
C HIS A 8 -11.72 1.25 4.23
N THR A 9 -10.40 1.38 4.32
CA THR A 9 -9.66 2.55 3.88
C THR A 9 -9.05 2.27 2.52
N GLN A 10 -9.42 3.06 1.52
CA GLN A 10 -8.81 3.02 0.20
C GLN A 10 -7.47 3.78 0.24
N VAL A 11 -6.45 3.21 -0.39
CA VAL A 11 -5.16 3.91 -0.59
C VAL A 11 -4.91 4.01 -2.08
N VAL A 12 -4.76 5.23 -2.56
CA VAL A 12 -4.61 5.54 -3.98
C VAL A 12 -3.27 6.24 -4.19
N TRP A 13 -2.43 5.69 -5.06
CA TRP A 13 -1.15 6.27 -5.45
C TRP A 13 -1.20 6.70 -6.91
N ASN A 14 -1.00 8.00 -7.16
CA ASN A 14 -1.06 8.63 -8.49
C ASN A 14 -2.36 8.31 -9.27
N GLY A 15 -3.47 8.11 -8.54
CA GLY A 15 -4.77 7.77 -9.10
C GLY A 15 -5.06 6.27 -9.18
N MET A 16 -4.09 5.40 -8.98
CA MET A 16 -4.25 3.96 -8.98
C MET A 16 -4.42 3.43 -7.55
N ARG A 17 -5.48 2.66 -7.29
CA ARG A 17 -5.68 2.00 -5.98
C ARG A 17 -4.62 0.93 -5.76
N ILE A 18 -3.94 0.97 -4.61
CA ILE A 18 -2.85 0.06 -4.26
C ILE A 18 -3.17 -0.92 -3.13
N ASN A 19 -4.42 -0.96 -2.67
CA ASN A 19 -4.87 -1.99 -1.73
C ASN A 19 -4.68 -3.38 -2.37
N SER A 20 -4.13 -4.32 -1.59
CA SER A 20 -4.00 -5.71 -2.04
C SER A 20 -5.37 -6.30 -2.37
N PRO A 21 -5.61 -6.83 -3.57
CA PRO A 21 -6.88 -7.47 -3.91
C PRO A 21 -7.12 -8.76 -3.11
N MET A 22 -6.09 -9.30 -2.45
CA MET A 22 -6.17 -10.49 -1.59
C MET A 22 -6.57 -10.15 -0.16
N LEU A 23 -6.00 -9.05 0.39
CA LEU A 23 -6.15 -8.68 1.81
C LEU A 23 -7.17 -7.53 1.98
N GLY A 24 -7.51 -6.83 0.91
CA GLY A 24 -8.37 -5.65 0.94
C GLY A 24 -7.72 -4.40 1.56
N MET A 25 -6.48 -4.49 2.01
CA MET A 25 -5.80 -3.40 2.74
C MET A 25 -4.41 -3.12 2.19
N THR A 26 -3.84 -2.00 2.61
CA THR A 26 -2.46 -1.58 2.33
C THR A 26 -1.68 -1.51 3.63
N ASP A 27 -0.48 -2.07 3.66
CA ASP A 27 0.46 -1.89 4.75
C ASP A 27 1.19 -0.54 4.58
N PHE A 28 0.85 0.43 5.43
CA PHE A 28 1.48 1.75 5.41
C PHE A 28 2.96 1.72 5.81
N SER A 29 3.42 0.70 6.54
CA SER A 29 4.84 0.56 6.87
C SER A 29 5.71 0.30 5.64
N MET A 30 5.09 -0.12 4.52
CA MET A 30 5.72 -0.34 3.22
C MET A 30 5.66 0.89 2.30
N ILE A 31 5.23 2.05 2.80
CA ILE A 31 5.18 3.29 2.03
C ILE A 31 6.21 4.27 2.59
N PRO A 32 7.39 4.42 1.97
CA PRO A 32 8.38 5.40 2.41
C PRO A 32 7.81 6.82 2.30
N SER A 33 7.93 7.61 3.37
CA SER A 33 7.50 9.01 3.36
C SER A 33 8.22 9.85 2.29
N TYR A 34 9.46 9.49 1.96
CA TYR A 34 10.25 10.10 0.88
C TYR A 34 9.68 9.91 -0.53
N PHE A 35 8.70 8.99 -0.71
CA PHE A 35 8.06 8.74 -2.00
C PHE A 35 6.71 9.45 -2.14
N VAL A 36 6.33 10.24 -1.14
CA VAL A 36 5.05 10.95 -1.10
C VAL A 36 5.32 12.45 -1.08
N ASP A 37 4.97 13.15 -2.16
CA ASP A 37 5.11 14.61 -2.24
C ASP A 37 3.81 15.32 -1.82
N ASP A 38 2.67 14.61 -1.88
CA ASP A 38 1.37 15.11 -1.43
C ASP A 38 0.53 13.96 -0.87
N ALA A 39 -0.10 14.21 0.27
CA ALA A 39 -0.99 13.25 0.91
C ALA A 39 -2.30 13.95 1.31
N GLN A 40 -3.42 13.42 0.84
CA GLN A 40 -4.75 13.93 1.16
C GLN A 40 -5.59 12.85 1.81
N LEU A 41 -6.31 13.22 2.84
CA LEU A 41 -7.24 12.35 3.54
C LEU A 41 -8.67 12.74 3.17
N LEU A 42 -9.35 11.89 2.43
CA LEU A 42 -10.73 12.10 2.04
C LEU A 42 -11.66 11.27 2.94
N HIS A 43 -12.70 11.91 3.48
CA HIS A 43 -13.68 11.25 4.34
C HIS A 43 -15.10 11.80 4.09
N GLY A 44 -16.11 10.97 4.39
CA GLY A 44 -17.49 11.35 4.15
C GLY A 44 -17.81 11.59 2.68
N THR A 45 -18.51 12.66 2.37
CA THR A 45 -18.94 13.01 1.01
C THR A 45 -17.78 13.32 0.05
N SER A 46 -16.62 13.76 0.56
CA SER A 46 -15.44 14.03 -0.28
C SER A 46 -14.82 12.75 -0.86
N SER A 47 -15.11 11.57 -0.29
CA SER A 47 -14.64 10.28 -0.80
C SER A 47 -15.55 9.68 -1.87
N VAL A 48 -16.69 10.28 -2.18
CA VAL A 48 -17.68 9.75 -3.16
C VAL A 48 -17.08 9.60 -4.56
N ASN A 49 -16.12 10.43 -4.93
CA ASN A 49 -15.46 10.37 -6.24
C ASN A 49 -14.26 9.40 -6.28
N VAL A 50 -13.95 8.73 -5.17
CA VAL A 50 -12.86 7.74 -5.12
C VAL A 50 -13.41 6.34 -5.36
N THR A 51 -12.88 5.67 -6.35
CA THR A 51 -13.26 4.33 -6.79
C THR A 51 -13.22 3.31 -5.66
N GLY A 52 -14.25 2.48 -5.56
CA GLY A 52 -14.29 1.34 -4.64
C GLY A 52 -14.96 1.60 -3.31
N GLY A 53 -15.70 2.71 -3.16
CA GLY A 53 -16.67 2.93 -2.07
C GLY A 53 -16.11 2.68 -0.67
N GLY A 54 -14.93 3.18 -0.35
CA GLY A 54 -14.35 3.02 0.98
C GLY A 54 -15.25 3.63 2.06
N LEU A 55 -15.98 2.79 2.80
CA LEU A 55 -16.80 3.22 3.94
C LEU A 55 -16.01 4.02 4.97
N GLY A 56 -14.69 3.77 5.05
CA GLY A 56 -13.77 4.46 5.95
C GLY A 56 -13.15 5.73 5.38
N GLY A 57 -13.26 5.97 4.06
CA GLY A 57 -12.60 7.07 3.36
C GLY A 57 -11.41 6.64 2.51
N ALA A 58 -10.67 7.61 1.98
CA ALA A 58 -9.53 7.36 1.11
C ALA A 58 -8.29 8.18 1.50
N VAL A 59 -7.12 7.57 1.34
CA VAL A 59 -5.82 8.22 1.43
C VAL A 59 -5.27 8.36 0.02
N MET A 60 -5.16 9.59 -0.46
CA MET A 60 -4.62 9.90 -1.77
C MET A 60 -3.15 10.28 -1.62
N LEU A 61 -2.27 9.51 -2.27
CA LEU A 61 -0.83 9.74 -2.28
C LEU A 61 -0.41 10.13 -3.69
N ALA A 62 0.36 11.20 -3.82
CA ALA A 62 0.83 11.66 -5.10
C ALA A 62 2.32 11.96 -5.10
N THR A 63 2.96 11.67 -6.22
CA THR A 63 4.29 12.17 -6.56
C THR A 63 4.13 13.36 -7.51
N LYS A 64 5.06 14.32 -7.41
CA LYS A 64 5.05 15.54 -8.22
C LYS A 64 6.39 15.75 -8.90
N PRO A 65 6.40 16.37 -10.11
CA PRO A 65 7.64 16.82 -10.72
C PRO A 65 8.46 17.65 -9.76
N ALA A 66 9.78 17.44 -9.71
CA ALA A 66 10.66 18.13 -8.77
C ALA A 66 10.74 19.65 -8.99
N GLY A 67 10.38 20.14 -10.20
CA GLY A 67 10.50 21.55 -10.58
C GLY A 67 11.96 22.03 -10.66
N THR A 68 12.93 21.12 -10.64
CA THR A 68 14.35 21.40 -10.67
C THR A 68 14.77 21.82 -12.06
N GLN A 69 15.60 22.86 -12.17
CA GLN A 69 16.34 23.19 -13.40
C GLN A 69 17.76 22.66 -13.27
N GLY A 70 18.20 21.87 -14.27
CA GLY A 70 19.49 21.18 -14.23
C GLY A 70 19.48 19.93 -13.38
N PHE A 71 20.62 19.55 -12.84
CA PHE A 71 20.84 18.34 -12.05
C PHE A 71 20.76 18.64 -10.55
N GLY A 72 20.09 17.78 -9.80
CA GLY A 72 19.99 17.84 -8.34
C GLY A 72 20.30 16.49 -7.71
N LEU A 73 20.94 16.52 -6.53
CA LEU A 73 21.27 15.37 -5.71
C LEU A 73 20.85 15.65 -4.26
N GLN A 74 20.17 14.72 -3.65
CA GLN A 74 19.85 14.73 -2.22
C GLN A 74 20.20 13.36 -1.63
N TYR A 75 20.91 13.35 -0.51
CA TYR A 75 21.18 12.16 0.27
C TYR A 75 20.81 12.42 1.72
N THR A 76 20.15 11.44 2.34
CA THR A 76 19.78 11.50 3.76
C THR A 76 20.05 10.15 4.38
N GLN A 77 20.73 10.15 5.54
CA GLN A 77 20.96 8.95 6.35
C GLN A 77 20.27 9.13 7.70
N GLY A 78 19.52 8.10 8.10
CA GLY A 78 18.90 7.99 9.41
C GLY A 78 19.50 6.83 10.20
N ILE A 79 19.66 7.02 11.51
CA ILE A 79 20.07 5.97 12.46
C ILE A 79 19.05 5.98 13.59
N GLY A 80 18.48 4.83 13.89
CA GLY A 80 17.45 4.66 14.91
C GLY A 80 17.79 3.61 15.95
N SER A 81 16.86 3.36 16.88
CA SER A 81 16.97 2.32 17.89
C SER A 81 17.12 0.95 17.28
N PHE A 82 17.70 0.02 18.02
CA PHE A 82 17.90 -1.38 17.61
C PHE A 82 18.68 -1.55 16.30
N TRP A 83 19.66 -0.64 16.09
CA TRP A 83 20.53 -0.59 14.90
C TRP A 83 19.73 -0.44 13.59
N THR A 84 18.64 0.31 13.64
CA THR A 84 17.91 0.69 12.44
C THR A 84 18.73 1.71 11.65
N THR A 85 18.86 1.44 10.34
CA THR A 85 19.47 2.35 9.37
C THR A 85 18.48 2.62 8.25
N ASP A 86 18.34 3.91 7.91
CA ASP A 86 17.53 4.39 6.81
C ASP A 86 18.40 5.21 5.86
N GLU A 87 18.45 4.84 4.61
CA GLU A 87 19.19 5.55 3.58
C GLU A 87 18.27 6.01 2.47
N PHE A 88 18.33 7.28 2.14
CA PHE A 88 17.57 7.89 1.08
C PHE A 88 18.50 8.61 0.11
N LEU A 89 18.33 8.31 -1.19
CA LEU A 89 18.98 9.00 -2.28
C LEU A 89 17.93 9.49 -3.28
N ARG A 90 18.02 10.76 -3.68
CA ARG A 90 17.22 11.33 -4.76
C ARG A 90 18.14 12.00 -5.78
N LEU A 91 18.02 11.58 -7.02
CA LEU A 91 18.62 12.21 -8.18
C LEU A 91 17.52 12.88 -8.99
N THR A 92 17.72 14.12 -9.38
CA THR A 92 16.76 14.86 -10.20
C THR A 92 17.47 15.48 -11.40
N TYR A 93 16.78 15.55 -12.51
CA TYR A 93 17.18 16.33 -13.65
C TYR A 93 15.94 16.99 -14.27
N GLY A 94 16.06 18.25 -14.64
CA GLY A 94 14.96 18.97 -15.24
C GLY A 94 15.39 20.08 -16.19
N ASN A 95 14.51 20.33 -17.14
CA ASN A 95 14.51 21.50 -18.02
C ASN A 95 13.06 21.90 -18.32
N ASP A 96 12.84 22.83 -19.23
CA ASP A 96 11.51 23.36 -19.56
C ASP A 96 10.51 22.30 -20.06
N ARG A 97 10.99 21.19 -20.62
CA ARG A 97 10.15 20.13 -21.18
C ARG A 97 10.19 18.84 -20.37
N TRP A 98 11.35 18.48 -19.82
CA TRP A 98 11.59 17.23 -19.12
C TRP A 98 11.82 17.45 -17.65
N GLN A 99 11.22 16.60 -16.83
CA GLN A 99 11.49 16.47 -15.40
C GLN A 99 11.63 14.99 -15.09
N THR A 100 12.73 14.60 -14.49
CA THR A 100 12.94 13.21 -14.04
C THR A 100 13.47 13.17 -12.63
N SER A 101 13.09 12.12 -11.89
CA SER A 101 13.55 11.89 -10.53
C SER A 101 13.72 10.39 -10.31
N THR A 102 14.84 10.01 -9.74
CA THR A 102 15.11 8.65 -9.24
C THR A 102 15.25 8.74 -7.75
N ARG A 103 14.41 8.02 -7.00
CA ARG A 103 14.45 7.97 -5.53
C ARG A 103 14.72 6.53 -5.09
N VAL A 104 15.68 6.35 -4.21
CA VAL A 104 16.03 5.07 -3.61
C VAL A 104 15.90 5.18 -2.11
N VAL A 105 15.22 4.23 -1.49
CA VAL A 105 15.18 4.05 -0.03
C VAL A 105 15.66 2.65 0.29
N TYR A 106 16.60 2.55 1.21
CA TYR A 106 17.00 1.30 1.84
C TYR A 106 16.89 1.43 3.34
N SER A 107 16.12 0.53 3.96
CA SER A 107 15.89 0.52 5.39
C SER A 107 16.19 -0.88 5.93
N SER A 108 16.94 -0.98 7.01
CA SER A 108 17.23 -2.26 7.63
C SER A 108 17.44 -2.15 9.13
N SER A 109 17.08 -3.22 9.83
CA SER A 109 17.35 -3.36 11.26
C SER A 109 17.46 -4.83 11.63
N PRO A 110 18.41 -5.25 12.46
CA PRO A 110 18.33 -6.53 13.15
C PRO A 110 17.16 -6.57 14.14
N ASN A 111 16.68 -5.41 14.59
CA ASN A 111 15.54 -5.26 15.51
C ASN A 111 15.67 -6.13 16.75
N GLU A 112 16.89 -6.19 17.29
CA GLU A 112 17.23 -6.98 18.47
C GLU A 112 17.14 -6.13 19.74
N TYR A 113 16.40 -6.61 20.72
CA TYR A 113 16.31 -5.97 22.04
C TYR A 113 16.00 -6.96 23.15
N SER A 114 16.35 -6.61 24.37
CA SER A 114 15.98 -7.42 25.56
C SER A 114 14.81 -6.79 26.27
N TYR A 115 13.88 -7.60 26.70
CA TYR A 115 12.71 -7.18 27.47
C TYR A 115 12.43 -8.12 28.62
N ARG A 116 11.67 -7.66 29.63
CA ARG A 116 11.16 -8.50 30.69
C ARG A 116 9.81 -9.07 30.25
N ASN A 117 9.73 -10.40 30.15
CA ASN A 117 8.51 -11.05 29.68
C ASN A 117 7.50 -11.21 30.83
N HIS A 118 6.48 -10.34 30.86
CA HIS A 118 5.42 -10.37 31.86
C HIS A 118 4.36 -11.44 31.61
N ASP A 119 4.35 -12.09 30.44
CA ASP A 119 3.43 -13.17 30.09
C ASP A 119 3.95 -14.54 30.52
N LYS A 120 5.23 -14.62 30.93
CA LYS A 120 5.87 -15.81 31.48
C LYS A 120 6.27 -15.56 32.93
N LYS A 121 5.99 -16.53 33.79
CA LYS A 121 6.37 -16.49 35.20
C LYS A 121 7.15 -17.76 35.50
N GLU A 122 8.41 -17.59 35.91
CA GLU A 122 9.27 -18.69 36.30
C GLU A 122 9.36 -18.78 37.82
N ASN A 123 9.34 -20.01 38.35
CA ASN A 123 9.44 -20.26 39.77
C ASN A 123 10.90 -20.39 40.20
N ILE A 124 11.21 -19.91 41.40
CA ILE A 124 12.47 -20.10 42.08
C ILE A 124 12.27 -21.25 43.06
N TYR A 125 13.12 -22.24 43.01
CA TYR A 125 13.08 -23.45 43.85
C TYR A 125 14.23 -23.44 44.84
N ASP A 126 13.99 -23.97 46.06
CA ASP A 126 15.03 -24.29 47.03
C ASP A 126 15.69 -25.65 46.67
N ASP A 127 16.69 -26.06 47.49
CA ASP A 127 17.38 -27.34 47.33
C ASP A 127 16.47 -28.55 47.50
N GLU A 128 15.32 -28.37 48.17
CA GLU A 128 14.29 -29.40 48.40
C GLU A 128 13.17 -29.40 47.36
N HIS A 129 13.35 -28.59 46.27
CA HIS A 129 12.38 -28.40 45.16
C HIS A 129 11.06 -27.72 45.57
N ASN A 130 11.00 -26.99 46.71
CA ASN A 130 9.86 -26.17 47.05
C ASN A 130 9.94 -24.80 46.35
N ILE A 131 8.80 -24.27 45.98
CA ILE A 131 8.74 -22.94 45.36
C ILE A 131 8.91 -21.88 46.46
N ILE A 132 10.01 -21.14 46.41
CA ILE A 132 10.35 -20.07 47.36
C ILE A 132 10.10 -18.67 46.80
N GLY A 133 9.78 -18.56 45.50
CA GLY A 133 9.52 -17.29 44.84
C GLY A 133 9.22 -17.46 43.34
N SER A 134 9.03 -16.34 42.71
CA SER A 134 8.85 -16.33 41.24
C SER A 134 9.31 -14.99 40.66
N TYR A 135 9.72 -15.01 39.40
CA TYR A 135 10.15 -13.82 38.69
C TYR A 135 9.67 -13.84 37.23
N TYR A 136 9.73 -12.67 36.59
CA TYR A 136 9.48 -12.53 35.17
C TYR A 136 10.82 -12.59 34.43
N PRO A 137 11.06 -13.58 33.52
CA PRO A 137 12.34 -13.74 32.87
C PRO A 137 12.66 -12.58 31.94
N ARG A 138 13.96 -12.30 31.79
CA ARG A 138 14.46 -11.38 30.76
C ARG A 138 14.74 -12.19 29.50
N GLU A 139 14.04 -11.88 28.43
CA GLU A 139 14.17 -12.52 27.14
C GLU A 139 14.75 -11.56 26.09
N LYS A 140 15.25 -12.13 25.00
CA LYS A 140 15.74 -11.39 23.84
C LYS A 140 14.77 -11.58 22.68
N HIS A 141 14.34 -10.46 22.09
CA HIS A 141 13.69 -10.45 20.79
C HIS A 141 14.79 -10.36 19.72
N ASP A 142 14.94 -11.38 18.89
CA ASP A 142 15.99 -11.48 17.87
C ASP A 142 15.50 -12.06 16.52
N ASP A 143 14.19 -12.16 16.34
CA ASP A 143 13.52 -12.71 15.17
C ASP A 143 12.74 -11.68 14.36
N GLY A 144 12.87 -10.38 14.70
CA GLY A 144 12.16 -9.29 14.05
C GLY A 144 12.97 -8.50 12.99
N ALA A 145 14.09 -9.06 12.51
CA ALA A 145 14.95 -8.38 11.55
C ALA A 145 14.22 -8.06 10.23
N PHE A 146 14.49 -6.87 9.67
CA PHE A 146 13.93 -6.51 8.38
C PHE A 146 14.96 -5.86 7.45
N ARG A 147 14.68 -5.95 6.14
CA ARG A 147 15.38 -5.26 5.07
C ARG A 147 14.36 -4.88 4.01
N ASP A 148 14.24 -3.58 3.75
CA ASP A 148 13.31 -3.01 2.79
C ASP A 148 14.08 -2.19 1.77
N PHE A 149 13.87 -2.45 0.50
CA PHE A 149 14.42 -1.70 -0.61
C PHE A 149 13.28 -1.17 -1.46
N HIS A 150 13.32 0.12 -1.76
CA HIS A 150 12.38 0.78 -2.63
C HIS A 150 13.13 1.62 -3.67
N LEU A 151 12.67 1.54 -4.92
CA LEU A 151 13.12 2.38 -6.02
C LEU A 151 11.91 3.01 -6.69
N LEU A 152 11.87 4.33 -6.75
CA LEU A 152 10.86 5.08 -7.50
C LEU A 152 11.54 5.84 -8.63
N GLN A 153 11.15 5.54 -9.87
CA GLN A 153 11.53 6.28 -11.05
C GLN A 153 10.36 7.11 -11.56
N GLU A 154 10.61 8.37 -11.79
CA GLU A 154 9.65 9.33 -12.31
C GLU A 154 10.20 10.01 -13.56
N ALA A 155 9.35 10.21 -14.56
CA ALA A 155 9.66 11.00 -15.74
C ALA A 155 8.40 11.75 -16.19
N TYR A 156 8.54 13.03 -16.48
CA TYR A 156 7.46 13.87 -16.94
C TYR A 156 7.93 14.64 -18.18
N TYR A 157 7.04 14.72 -19.17
CA TYR A 157 7.29 15.46 -20.40
C TYR A 157 6.16 16.44 -20.69
N ASN A 158 6.50 17.69 -20.89
CA ASN A 158 5.56 18.77 -21.24
C ASN A 158 5.79 19.20 -22.69
N THR A 159 4.78 19.08 -23.54
CA THR A 159 4.90 19.46 -24.95
C THR A 159 4.90 20.99 -25.15
N GLY A 160 4.48 21.76 -24.16
CA GLY A 160 4.25 23.21 -24.27
C GLY A 160 2.90 23.58 -24.88
N ASN A 161 2.15 22.63 -25.44
CA ASN A 161 0.85 22.84 -26.09
C ASN A 161 -0.35 22.45 -25.22
N GLY A 162 -0.14 22.31 -23.90
CA GLY A 162 -1.15 21.90 -22.94
C GLY A 162 -1.19 20.40 -22.66
N ASP A 163 -0.33 19.59 -23.29
CA ASP A 163 -0.17 18.17 -23.00
C ASP A 163 0.98 17.92 -22.04
N ARG A 164 0.73 17.09 -21.05
CA ARG A 164 1.74 16.55 -20.15
C ARG A 164 1.62 15.04 -20.05
N PHE A 165 2.73 14.36 -20.25
CA PHE A 165 2.87 12.93 -20.06
C PHE A 165 3.67 12.64 -18.79
N GLY A 166 3.30 11.60 -18.06
CA GLY A 166 4.00 11.15 -16.86
C GLY A 166 4.19 9.64 -16.86
N LEU A 167 5.33 9.21 -16.36
CA LEU A 167 5.64 7.81 -16.03
C LEU A 167 6.12 7.76 -14.59
N ASN A 168 5.48 6.94 -13.77
CA ASN A 168 5.91 6.64 -12.43
C ASN A 168 6.02 5.12 -12.28
N ALA A 169 7.18 4.63 -11.83
CA ALA A 169 7.43 3.21 -11.61
C ALA A 169 8.07 3.00 -10.24
N TRP A 170 7.42 2.22 -9.39
CA TRP A 170 7.83 1.95 -8.02
C TRP A 170 8.08 0.45 -7.80
N LEU A 171 9.34 0.10 -7.52
CA LEU A 171 9.79 -1.25 -7.16
C LEU A 171 9.93 -1.37 -5.65
N ILE A 172 9.51 -2.50 -5.12
CA ILE A 172 9.60 -2.87 -3.71
C ILE A 172 10.23 -4.26 -3.62
N ALA A 173 11.22 -4.41 -2.74
CA ALA A 173 11.76 -5.70 -2.33
C ALA A 173 11.93 -5.69 -0.81
N SER A 174 11.18 -6.54 -0.11
CA SER A 174 11.15 -6.59 1.35
C SER A 174 11.37 -8.02 1.85
N LYS A 175 12.08 -8.14 2.95
CA LYS A 175 12.22 -9.34 3.76
C LYS A 175 12.09 -8.96 5.22
N ARG A 176 11.14 -9.58 5.93
CA ARG A 176 10.84 -9.29 7.33
C ARG A 176 10.69 -10.55 8.14
N GLY A 177 11.38 -10.65 9.26
CA GLY A 177 11.06 -11.56 10.33
C GLY A 177 9.81 -11.08 11.06
N LEU A 178 8.92 -12.01 11.40
CA LEU A 178 7.76 -11.75 12.23
C LEU A 178 8.08 -12.31 13.62
N GLY A 179 8.14 -11.43 14.60
CA GLY A 179 8.46 -11.80 15.97
C GLY A 179 7.51 -12.85 16.54
N ARG A 180 8.02 -13.67 17.42
CA ARG A 180 7.22 -14.65 18.16
C ARG A 180 6.31 -13.94 19.17
N MET A 181 5.23 -14.60 19.55
CA MET A 181 4.41 -14.14 20.66
C MET A 181 5.17 -14.30 21.97
N THR A 182 4.96 -13.39 22.92
CA THR A 182 5.57 -13.39 24.25
C THR A 182 5.24 -14.64 25.06
N THR A 183 4.16 -15.32 24.72
CA THR A 183 3.71 -16.60 25.30
C THR A 183 4.37 -17.84 24.68
N ASP A 184 5.08 -17.70 23.56
CA ASP A 184 5.72 -18.85 22.89
C ASP A 184 6.92 -19.35 23.69
N TYR A 185 7.02 -20.68 23.84
CA TYR A 185 8.12 -21.39 24.46
C TYR A 185 8.97 -22.07 23.39
N GLY A 186 10.28 -22.03 23.55
CA GLY A 186 11.21 -22.73 22.68
C GLY A 186 12.43 -21.89 22.29
N ASP A 187 13.38 -22.54 21.63
CA ASP A 187 14.60 -21.89 21.16
C ASP A 187 14.31 -21.07 19.89
N PRO A 188 14.59 -19.75 19.89
CA PRO A 188 14.41 -18.88 18.73
C PRO A 188 15.11 -19.37 17.46
N LYS A 189 16.27 -20.03 17.61
CA LYS A 189 17.08 -20.54 16.49
C LYS A 189 16.43 -21.72 15.77
N LYS A 190 15.40 -22.31 16.36
CA LYS A 190 14.67 -23.48 15.85
C LYS A 190 13.31 -23.11 15.25
N PHE A 191 13.22 -21.91 14.71
CA PHE A 191 11.95 -21.32 14.29
C PHE A 191 12.16 -20.44 13.06
N ILE A 192 11.28 -20.53 12.09
CA ILE A 192 11.20 -19.59 10.95
C ILE A 192 9.83 -18.95 10.96
N ASN A 193 9.79 -17.65 10.96
CA ASN A 193 8.57 -16.85 10.79
C ASN A 193 8.93 -15.63 9.94
N GLU A 194 8.79 -15.78 8.62
CA GLU A 194 9.37 -14.84 7.66
C GLU A 194 8.38 -14.49 6.56
N GLN A 195 8.34 -13.20 6.25
CA GLN A 195 7.59 -12.64 5.15
C GLN A 195 8.55 -12.05 4.12
N ARG A 196 8.24 -12.25 2.84
CA ARG A 196 8.96 -11.65 1.71
C ARG A 196 7.97 -11.06 0.71
N GLU A 197 8.31 -9.89 0.19
CA GLU A 197 7.49 -9.20 -0.81
C GLU A 197 8.37 -8.70 -1.95
N ARG A 198 7.85 -8.79 -3.18
CA ARG A 198 8.38 -8.13 -4.37
C ARG A 198 7.22 -7.54 -5.14
N THR A 199 7.21 -6.24 -5.27
CA THR A 199 6.11 -5.52 -5.91
C THR A 199 6.63 -4.52 -6.92
N LEU A 200 6.02 -4.48 -8.10
CA LEU A 200 6.15 -3.42 -9.09
C LEU A 200 4.81 -2.71 -9.20
N ARG A 201 4.81 -1.39 -9.08
CA ARG A 201 3.68 -0.52 -9.38
C ARG A 201 4.11 0.46 -10.47
N SER A 202 3.32 0.63 -11.50
CA SER A 202 3.59 1.61 -12.55
C SER A 202 2.32 2.32 -12.98
N VAL A 203 2.46 3.62 -13.27
CA VAL A 203 1.37 4.47 -13.77
C VAL A 203 1.92 5.33 -14.90
N LEU A 204 1.26 5.26 -16.05
CA LEU A 204 1.37 6.20 -17.16
C LEU A 204 0.22 7.19 -17.03
N SER A 205 0.50 8.46 -17.21
CA SER A 205 -0.49 9.52 -17.20
C SER A 205 -0.36 10.42 -18.43
N TRP A 206 -1.48 10.90 -18.90
CA TRP A 206 -1.61 11.96 -19.88
C TRP A 206 -2.63 12.96 -19.41
N ASP A 207 -2.24 14.23 -19.34
CA ASP A 207 -3.09 15.35 -19.02
C ASP A 207 -3.11 16.32 -20.20
N HIS A 208 -4.28 16.79 -20.60
CA HIS A 208 -4.46 17.81 -21.60
C HIS A 208 -5.32 18.95 -21.05
N LEU A 209 -4.78 20.15 -21.05
CA LEU A 209 -5.42 21.34 -20.53
C LEU A 209 -5.67 22.36 -21.63
N ARG A 210 -6.92 22.81 -21.74
CA ARG A 210 -7.37 23.92 -22.56
C ARG A 210 -8.15 24.94 -21.73
N ARG A 211 -8.50 26.05 -22.35
CA ARG A 211 -9.17 27.15 -21.67
C ARG A 211 -10.46 26.72 -20.92
N ASN A 212 -11.28 25.87 -21.55
CA ASN A 212 -12.59 25.52 -21.04
C ASN A 212 -12.76 24.05 -20.70
N TRP A 213 -11.74 23.22 -20.92
CA TRP A 213 -11.82 21.80 -20.63
C TRP A 213 -10.45 21.21 -20.30
N LYS A 214 -10.49 20.18 -19.50
CA LYS A 214 -9.34 19.38 -19.14
C LYS A 214 -9.71 17.91 -19.36
N VAL A 215 -8.78 17.13 -19.89
CA VAL A 215 -8.90 15.67 -19.95
C VAL A 215 -7.66 15.08 -19.33
N ALA A 216 -7.86 14.06 -18.52
CA ALA A 216 -6.79 13.23 -17.97
C ALA A 216 -7.07 11.77 -18.26
N ALA A 217 -6.05 11.01 -18.63
CA ALA A 217 -6.11 9.58 -18.78
C ALA A 217 -4.91 8.93 -18.09
N LYS A 218 -5.15 7.77 -17.48
CA LYS A 218 -4.10 7.00 -16.80
C LYS A 218 -4.22 5.53 -17.16
N ALA A 219 -3.09 4.87 -17.25
CA ALA A 219 -3.00 3.42 -17.35
C ALA A 219 -1.96 2.94 -16.32
N GLY A 220 -2.28 1.92 -15.56
CA GLY A 220 -1.42 1.42 -14.51
C GLY A 220 -1.34 -0.10 -14.47
N TYR A 221 -0.28 -0.58 -13.86
CA TYR A 221 -0.05 -2.00 -13.68
C TYR A 221 0.59 -2.25 -12.31
N ILE A 222 0.09 -3.25 -11.61
CA ILE A 222 0.69 -3.77 -10.38
C ILE A 222 0.99 -5.25 -10.60
N TYR A 223 2.22 -5.63 -10.31
CA TYR A 223 2.62 -7.00 -10.04
C TYR A 223 3.07 -7.10 -8.60
N SER A 224 2.56 -8.07 -7.84
CA SER A 224 3.03 -8.33 -6.49
C SER A 224 3.18 -9.83 -6.27
N TRP A 225 4.33 -10.21 -5.74
CA TRP A 225 4.63 -11.54 -5.23
C TRP A 225 4.86 -11.45 -3.73
N PHE A 226 4.16 -12.30 -2.99
CA PHE A 226 4.19 -12.34 -1.54
C PHE A 226 4.42 -13.78 -1.07
N ALA A 227 5.37 -13.99 -0.18
CA ALA A 227 5.68 -15.27 0.42
C ALA A 227 5.64 -15.19 1.94
N TYR A 228 5.08 -16.19 2.57
CA TYR A 228 5.10 -16.38 4.01
C TYR A 228 5.55 -17.78 4.35
N ASP A 229 6.56 -17.89 5.21
CA ASP A 229 7.13 -19.12 5.68
C ASP A 229 7.05 -19.19 7.21
N TYR A 230 6.44 -20.25 7.71
CA TYR A 230 6.37 -20.58 9.11
C TYR A 230 6.84 -22.02 9.32
N ALA A 231 7.90 -22.21 10.10
CA ALA A 231 8.45 -23.53 10.39
C ALA A 231 8.90 -23.64 11.85
N ASN A 232 8.71 -24.82 12.44
CA ASN A 232 9.14 -25.16 13.79
C ASN A 232 10.10 -26.36 13.78
N ASP A 233 10.95 -26.46 14.79
CA ASP A 233 11.70 -27.69 15.08
C ASP A 233 10.74 -28.77 15.61
N VAL A 234 10.65 -29.86 14.89
CA VAL A 234 9.85 -31.06 15.27
C VAL A 234 10.66 -32.09 16.02
N GLY A 235 11.89 -31.76 16.38
CA GLY A 235 12.84 -32.59 17.09
C GLY A 235 14.12 -32.87 16.29
N ASN A 236 15.23 -33.13 17.01
CA ASN A 236 16.56 -33.40 16.44
C ASN A 236 17.11 -32.29 15.51
N GLY A 237 16.70 -31.05 15.70
CA GLY A 237 17.13 -29.91 14.85
C GLY A 237 16.55 -29.90 13.44
N LYS A 238 15.52 -30.71 13.17
CA LYS A 238 14.83 -30.74 11.89
C LYS A 238 13.69 -29.70 11.88
N LEU A 239 13.85 -28.70 11.03
CA LEU A 239 12.77 -27.73 10.79
C LEU A 239 11.71 -28.29 9.86
N GLU A 240 10.45 -28.19 10.26
CA GLU A 240 9.31 -28.54 9.44
C GLU A 240 8.40 -27.36 9.20
N TYR A 241 8.06 -27.13 7.92
CA TYR A 241 7.19 -26.02 7.51
C TYR A 241 5.74 -26.33 7.84
N MET A 242 5.17 -25.58 8.78
CA MET A 242 3.75 -25.59 9.10
C MET A 242 2.95 -24.82 8.05
N THR A 243 3.53 -23.73 7.56
CA THR A 243 2.95 -22.91 6.47
C THR A 243 4.06 -22.54 5.50
N ASN A 244 3.75 -22.64 4.20
CA ASN A 244 4.60 -22.19 3.12
C ASN A 244 3.69 -21.62 2.04
N SER A 245 3.41 -20.32 2.13
CA SER A 245 2.52 -19.63 1.22
C SER A 245 3.29 -18.90 0.14
N ARG A 246 2.79 -19.00 -1.09
CA ARG A 246 3.30 -18.27 -2.26
C ARG A 246 2.12 -17.69 -3.01
N ASN A 247 2.02 -16.39 -2.99
CA ASN A 247 0.88 -15.67 -3.55
C ASN A 247 1.38 -14.62 -4.51
N TRP A 248 0.66 -14.40 -5.59
CA TRP A 248 0.93 -13.30 -6.50
C TRP A 248 -0.35 -12.75 -7.10
N TYR A 249 -0.32 -11.50 -7.44
CA TYR A 249 -1.42 -10.89 -8.18
C TYR A 249 -0.91 -9.90 -9.22
N HIS A 250 -1.75 -9.73 -10.23
CA HIS A 250 -1.62 -8.70 -11.24
C HIS A 250 -2.86 -7.81 -11.19
N THR A 251 -2.67 -6.52 -11.29
CA THR A 251 -3.76 -5.57 -11.44
C THR A 251 -3.49 -4.69 -12.65
N LEU A 252 -4.42 -4.66 -13.58
CA LEU A 252 -4.47 -3.67 -14.65
C LEU A 252 -5.42 -2.55 -14.23
N PHE A 253 -5.03 -1.32 -14.46
CA PHE A 253 -5.79 -0.12 -14.15
C PHE A 253 -5.86 0.78 -15.36
N VAL A 254 -7.05 1.30 -15.64
CA VAL A 254 -7.27 2.36 -16.63
C VAL A 254 -8.25 3.35 -16.06
N SER A 255 -7.95 4.63 -16.16
CA SER A 255 -8.90 5.70 -15.79
C SER A 255 -8.93 6.80 -16.83
N GLY A 256 -10.08 7.45 -16.92
CA GLY A 256 -10.29 8.64 -17.70
C GLY A 256 -11.14 9.65 -16.91
N GLU A 257 -10.75 10.91 -16.97
CA GLU A 257 -11.47 12.04 -16.37
C GLU A 257 -11.57 13.18 -17.38
N GLY A 258 -12.75 13.76 -17.48
CA GLY A 258 -13.01 14.96 -18.29
C GLY A 258 -13.68 16.03 -17.46
N GLU A 259 -13.18 17.26 -17.54
CA GLU A 259 -13.79 18.45 -16.94
C GLU A 259 -14.14 19.44 -18.04
N TYR A 260 -15.33 20.03 -17.96
CA TYR A 260 -15.79 21.03 -18.90
C TYR A 260 -16.43 22.22 -18.17
N TYR A 261 -15.92 23.41 -18.45
CA TYR A 261 -16.37 24.66 -17.85
C TYR A 261 -17.27 25.44 -18.82
N ILE A 262 -18.48 25.81 -18.39
CA ILE A 262 -19.38 26.72 -19.11
C ILE A 262 -19.39 28.05 -18.37
N GLY A 263 -18.70 29.03 -18.96
CA GLY A 263 -18.45 30.32 -18.31
C GLY A 263 -17.69 30.13 -16.97
N HIS A 264 -18.12 30.92 -15.95
CA HIS A 264 -17.57 30.84 -14.59
C HIS A 264 -18.51 30.15 -13.60
N LYS A 265 -19.68 29.69 -14.06
CA LYS A 265 -20.75 29.22 -13.18
C LYS A 265 -20.98 27.72 -13.19
N TRP A 266 -20.58 27.02 -14.23
CA TRP A 266 -20.84 25.58 -14.35
C TRP A 266 -19.56 24.80 -14.60
N LEU A 267 -19.41 23.71 -13.85
CA LEU A 267 -18.40 22.69 -14.06
C LEU A 267 -19.09 21.33 -14.19
N PHE A 268 -18.80 20.63 -15.27
CA PHE A 268 -19.20 19.26 -15.49
C PHE A 268 -17.95 18.37 -15.43
N THR A 269 -18.02 17.31 -14.63
CA THR A 269 -16.93 16.31 -14.52
C THR A 269 -17.51 14.94 -14.84
N ALA A 270 -16.82 14.18 -15.68
CA ALA A 270 -17.12 12.78 -15.93
C ALA A 270 -15.84 11.96 -15.65
N GLN A 271 -15.98 10.86 -14.92
CA GLN A 271 -14.88 9.98 -14.56
C GLN A 271 -15.27 8.52 -14.76
N ALA A 272 -14.32 7.70 -15.23
CA ALA A 272 -14.44 6.27 -15.29
C ALA A 272 -13.13 5.61 -14.88
N ASP A 273 -13.19 4.59 -14.02
CA ASP A 273 -12.05 3.85 -13.50
C ASP A 273 -12.32 2.35 -13.62
N LEU A 274 -11.41 1.62 -14.25
CA LEU A 274 -11.45 0.18 -14.42
C LEU A 274 -10.25 -0.46 -13.74
N HIS A 275 -10.50 -1.44 -12.89
CA HIS A 275 -9.48 -2.33 -12.34
C HIS A 275 -9.79 -3.77 -12.73
N GLN A 276 -8.81 -4.48 -13.25
CA GLN A 276 -8.85 -5.90 -13.51
C GLN A 276 -7.80 -6.59 -12.68
N HIS A 277 -8.23 -7.44 -11.75
CA HIS A 277 -7.38 -8.20 -10.86
C HIS A 277 -7.30 -9.66 -11.29
N PHE A 278 -6.09 -10.23 -11.24
CA PHE A 278 -5.81 -11.65 -11.37
C PHE A 278 -5.01 -12.08 -10.15
N VAL A 279 -5.57 -12.96 -9.34
CA VAL A 279 -4.99 -13.40 -8.07
C VAL A 279 -4.70 -14.88 -8.13
N THR A 280 -3.50 -15.28 -7.72
CA THR A 280 -3.13 -16.68 -7.52
C THR A 280 -2.64 -16.87 -6.09
N ASN A 281 -3.29 -17.75 -5.36
CA ASN A 281 -2.90 -18.17 -4.02
C ASN A 281 -2.47 -19.62 -4.05
N ASN A 282 -1.30 -19.92 -3.47
CA ASN A 282 -0.82 -21.27 -3.21
C ASN A 282 -0.34 -21.35 -1.76
N ASP A 283 -1.10 -22.05 -0.94
CA ASP A 283 -0.81 -22.25 0.47
C ASP A 283 -0.60 -23.73 0.76
N ARG A 284 0.58 -24.08 1.24
CA ARG A 284 0.91 -25.45 1.68
C ARG A 284 0.86 -25.48 3.19
N ARG A 285 -0.04 -26.28 3.74
CA ARG A 285 -0.23 -26.46 5.17
C ARG A 285 -0.13 -27.94 5.54
N ILE A 286 0.31 -28.20 6.75
CA ILE A 286 0.16 -29.52 7.36
C ILE A 286 -1.27 -29.59 7.90
N ILE A 287 -2.09 -30.52 7.36
CA ILE A 287 -3.52 -30.61 7.69
C ILE A 287 -3.80 -31.76 8.66
N SER A 288 -2.93 -32.75 8.79
CA SER A 288 -3.13 -33.92 9.65
C SER A 288 -1.86 -34.36 10.37
N GLN A 289 -2.05 -35.16 11.44
CA GLN A 289 -0.96 -35.80 12.18
C GLN A 289 -0.11 -36.75 11.31
N ASP A 290 -0.64 -37.20 10.17
CA ASP A 290 0.08 -38.04 9.19
C ASP A 290 1.04 -37.26 8.29
N MET A 291 1.28 -35.97 8.61
CA MET A 291 2.23 -35.11 7.88
C MET A 291 1.95 -34.95 6.38
N ASN A 292 0.72 -35.22 5.95
CA ASN A 292 0.32 -35.03 4.55
C ASN A 292 0.16 -33.53 4.26
N ARG A 293 1.11 -32.97 3.52
CA ARG A 293 1.05 -31.57 3.05
C ARG A 293 0.02 -31.47 1.95
N LYS A 294 -1.04 -30.74 2.21
CA LYS A 294 -2.02 -30.38 1.19
C LYS A 294 -1.76 -28.95 0.71
N THR A 295 -1.66 -28.79 -0.60
CA THR A 295 -1.68 -27.45 -1.21
C THR A 295 -3.12 -27.01 -1.32
N ILE A 296 -3.45 -25.90 -0.69
CA ILE A 296 -4.70 -25.19 -0.88
C ILE A 296 -4.36 -24.00 -1.75
N GLY A 297 -4.99 -23.92 -2.92
CA GLY A 297 -4.74 -22.82 -3.84
C GLY A 297 -5.99 -22.47 -4.62
N TYR A 298 -6.04 -21.24 -5.08
CA TYR A 298 -7.08 -20.76 -5.99
C TYR A 298 -6.54 -19.74 -6.96
N ASN A 299 -7.17 -19.66 -8.11
CA ASN A 299 -7.03 -18.58 -9.06
C ASN A 299 -8.34 -17.82 -9.11
N HIS A 300 -8.29 -16.52 -9.04
CA HIS A 300 -9.46 -15.66 -9.09
C HIS A 300 -9.19 -14.44 -9.97
N ALA A 301 -10.17 -14.11 -10.81
CA ALA A 301 -10.18 -12.88 -11.58
C ALA A 301 -11.39 -12.02 -11.16
N ARG A 302 -11.17 -10.72 -10.98
CA ARG A 302 -12.21 -9.78 -10.59
C ARG A 302 -12.06 -8.48 -11.35
N THR A 303 -13.16 -8.04 -11.96
CA THR A 303 -13.30 -6.75 -12.63
C THR A 303 -14.01 -5.79 -11.69
N GLU A 304 -13.52 -4.58 -11.59
CA GLU A 304 -14.14 -3.50 -10.84
C GLU A 304 -14.20 -2.28 -11.75
N LEU A 305 -15.39 -1.76 -11.99
CA LEU A 305 -15.64 -0.55 -12.78
C LEU A 305 -16.37 0.46 -11.90
N SER A 306 -15.93 1.70 -11.95
CA SER A 306 -16.65 2.81 -11.33
C SER A 306 -16.81 3.92 -12.36
N THR A 307 -17.99 4.50 -12.42
CA THR A 307 -18.28 5.65 -13.26
C THR A 307 -18.97 6.71 -12.43
N SER A 308 -18.65 7.98 -12.68
CA SER A 308 -19.32 9.08 -12.02
C SER A 308 -19.48 10.28 -12.97
N ILE A 309 -20.58 10.99 -12.79
CA ILE A 309 -20.85 12.28 -13.47
C ILE A 309 -21.24 13.28 -12.39
N THR A 310 -20.57 14.43 -12.40
CA THR A 310 -20.81 15.53 -11.47
C THR A 310 -21.17 16.79 -12.25
N ALA A 311 -22.24 17.47 -11.83
CA ALA A 311 -22.54 18.82 -12.25
C ALA A 311 -22.42 19.75 -11.04
N LYS A 312 -21.56 20.75 -11.12
CA LYS A 312 -21.38 21.78 -10.09
C LYS A 312 -21.84 23.13 -10.63
N TRP A 313 -22.74 23.80 -9.90
CA TRP A 313 -23.21 25.12 -10.17
C TRP A 313 -22.69 26.11 -9.11
N MET A 314 -22.04 27.17 -9.56
CA MET A 314 -21.46 28.24 -8.73
C MET A 314 -22.18 29.56 -9.02
N PRO A 315 -23.37 29.81 -8.41
CA PRO A 315 -24.14 31.04 -8.66
C PRO A 315 -23.39 32.27 -8.20
N THR A 316 -22.59 32.17 -7.16
CA THR A 316 -21.74 33.23 -6.61
C THR A 316 -20.35 32.67 -6.32
N GLU A 317 -19.36 33.54 -6.04
CA GLU A 317 -18.00 33.13 -5.64
C GLU A 317 -17.96 32.39 -4.28
N ARG A 318 -19.04 32.49 -3.49
CA ARG A 318 -19.13 31.92 -2.13
C ARG A 318 -20.04 30.71 -2.02
N LEU A 319 -20.78 30.37 -3.07
CA LEU A 319 -21.74 29.27 -3.02
C LEU A 319 -21.51 28.32 -4.21
N GLY A 320 -21.28 27.10 -3.93
CA GLY A 320 -21.21 25.99 -4.88
C GLY A 320 -22.24 24.91 -4.54
N LEU A 321 -23.01 24.47 -5.51
CA LEU A 321 -23.94 23.36 -5.38
C LEU A 321 -23.53 22.29 -6.38
N SER A 322 -23.33 21.03 -5.92
CA SER A 322 -22.99 19.93 -6.81
C SER A 322 -23.92 18.74 -6.63
N VAL A 323 -24.17 18.07 -7.75
CA VAL A 323 -24.88 16.81 -7.82
C VAL A 323 -23.97 15.81 -8.51
N THR A 324 -23.71 14.68 -7.85
CA THR A 324 -22.93 13.58 -8.40
C THR A 324 -23.83 12.35 -8.51
N LEU A 325 -23.77 11.69 -9.65
CA LEU A 325 -24.32 10.36 -9.87
C LEU A 325 -23.17 9.39 -10.07
N ARG A 326 -23.18 8.30 -9.32
CA ARG A 326 -22.13 7.27 -9.36
C ARG A 326 -22.73 5.90 -9.47
N GLU A 327 -22.08 5.04 -10.24
CA GLU A 327 -22.40 3.63 -10.38
C GLU A 327 -21.13 2.78 -10.35
N GLU A 328 -21.19 1.63 -9.71
CA GLU A 328 -20.06 0.70 -9.57
C GLU A 328 -20.46 -0.71 -9.98
N MET A 329 -19.49 -1.44 -10.49
CA MET A 329 -19.60 -2.86 -10.80
C MET A 329 -18.46 -3.63 -10.13
N TYR A 330 -18.81 -4.69 -9.42
CA TYR A 330 -17.87 -5.63 -8.81
C TYR A 330 -18.11 -7.04 -9.40
N GLY A 331 -17.15 -7.53 -10.16
CA GLY A 331 -17.34 -8.76 -10.93
C GLY A 331 -18.46 -8.56 -11.96
N ALA A 332 -19.56 -9.29 -11.81
CA ALA A 332 -20.74 -9.15 -12.67
C ALA A 332 -21.93 -8.44 -12.00
N GLN A 333 -21.72 -7.87 -10.82
CA GLN A 333 -22.79 -7.25 -10.03
C GLN A 333 -22.66 -5.73 -10.05
N TRP A 334 -23.72 -5.05 -10.45
CA TRP A 334 -23.85 -3.61 -10.38
C TRP A 334 -24.41 -3.19 -9.02
N THR A 335 -23.86 -2.11 -8.46
CA THR A 335 -24.45 -1.46 -7.30
C THR A 335 -25.64 -0.60 -7.73
N PRO A 336 -26.60 -0.32 -6.84
CA PRO A 336 -27.59 0.72 -7.11
C PRO A 336 -26.91 2.06 -7.39
N LEU A 337 -27.52 2.88 -8.25
CA LEU A 337 -27.07 4.25 -8.53
C LEU A 337 -26.99 5.06 -7.23
N ILE A 338 -25.84 5.65 -6.97
CA ILE A 338 -25.56 6.42 -5.76
C ILE A 338 -25.63 7.91 -6.11
N PRO A 339 -26.70 8.63 -5.72
CA PRO A 339 -26.75 10.07 -5.83
C PRO A 339 -26.06 10.73 -4.61
N ALA A 340 -25.28 11.77 -4.84
CA ALA A 340 -24.72 12.60 -3.79
C ALA A 340 -24.97 14.08 -4.09
N PHE A 341 -25.37 14.83 -3.05
CA PHE A 341 -25.61 16.26 -3.11
C PHE A 341 -24.64 16.95 -2.15
N TYR A 342 -24.01 17.99 -2.62
CA TYR A 342 -23.05 18.73 -1.83
C TYR A 342 -23.21 20.23 -2.04
N ALA A 343 -23.12 21.01 -0.95
CA ALA A 343 -23.10 22.47 -0.98
C ALA A 343 -21.84 22.95 -0.23
N ASP A 344 -21.06 23.81 -0.86
CA ASP A 344 -19.91 24.48 -0.29
C ASP A 344 -20.14 26.00 -0.26
N SER A 345 -19.67 26.66 0.78
CA SER A 345 -19.83 28.11 1.01
C SER A 345 -18.52 28.76 1.42
#